data_de7ccea2d9224cde860aaf2d02749312
#
_entry.id   de7ccea2d9224cde860aaf2d02749312
#
_cell.length_a   1.000
_cell.length_b   1.000
_cell.length_c   1.000
_cell.angle_alpha   90.00
_cell.angle_beta   90.00
_cell.angle_gamma   90.00
#
_symmetry.space_group_name_H-M   'P 1'
#
loop_
_entity.id
_entity.type
_entity.pdbx_description
1 polymer ?
#
loop_
_entity_poly.entity_id
_entity_poly.type
_entity_poly.pdbx_seq_one_letter_code
_entity_poly.pdbx_strand_id
1 'polypeptide(L)'
;LSAALEELARYDIQDLNVQGLGTDENGALLLLTADAILRPDLESGSLTQLLRWRENLNLSANNYALVCFTDGGLFACSSETEPARFYTRLPEGQTLEEPEEITVFSTGYGLLTLQVCASDFQRLYPQYRVTVTEAETEEARTRALAELGTGGGYDLYYFTNGRSHAELDEQGVFLDLLPLLQTDTDELLDDVVPCVEKALTQNG
;
A
#
# COMPACT_ATOMS: atom_id res chain seq x y z
N LEU A 1 34.59 -22.86 7.18
CA LEU A 1 33.91 -22.90 5.87
C LEU A 1 34.62 -21.90 4.95
N SER A 2 35.55 -22.36 4.10
CA SER A 2 36.05 -21.55 2.99
C SER A 2 35.31 -21.97 1.73
N ALA A 3 34.13 -21.46 1.52
CA ALA A 3 33.44 -21.59 0.23
C ALA A 3 33.89 -20.42 -0.65
N ALA A 4 34.61 -20.71 -1.74
CA ALA A 4 34.77 -19.75 -2.82
C ALA A 4 33.41 -19.55 -3.45
N LEU A 5 32.99 -18.28 -3.61
CA LEU A 5 31.75 -17.92 -4.33
C LEU A 5 32.11 -17.69 -5.80
N GLU A 6 31.33 -18.29 -6.68
CA GLU A 6 31.42 -18.11 -8.12
C GLU A 6 30.14 -17.41 -8.62
N GLU A 7 30.28 -16.44 -9.52
CA GLU A 7 29.12 -15.80 -10.16
C GLU A 7 28.53 -16.80 -11.17
N LEU A 8 27.34 -17.31 -10.88
CA LEU A 8 26.64 -18.27 -11.72
C LEU A 8 25.78 -17.61 -12.81
N ALA A 9 25.21 -16.45 -12.49
CA ALA A 9 24.35 -15.72 -13.42
C ALA A 9 24.28 -14.23 -13.05
N ARG A 10 24.00 -13.42 -14.05
CA ARG A 10 23.75 -11.98 -13.90
C ARG A 10 22.49 -11.60 -14.66
N TYR A 11 21.58 -10.89 -13.99
CA TYR A 11 20.35 -10.39 -14.54
C TYR A 11 20.33 -8.87 -14.57
N ASP A 12 19.80 -8.31 -15.66
CA ASP A 12 19.45 -6.89 -15.70
C ASP A 12 18.05 -6.74 -15.09
N ILE A 13 18.00 -6.10 -13.91
CA ILE A 13 16.77 -5.89 -13.14
C ILE A 13 16.44 -4.39 -13.01
N GLN A 14 17.08 -3.52 -13.80
CA GLN A 14 16.97 -2.06 -13.65
C GLN A 14 15.51 -1.58 -13.78
N ASP A 15 14.73 -2.22 -14.62
CA ASP A 15 13.33 -1.86 -14.87
C ASP A 15 12.34 -2.53 -13.88
N LEU A 16 12.80 -3.42 -12.99
CA LEU A 16 11.93 -4.21 -12.14
C LEU A 16 11.61 -3.59 -10.77
N ASN A 17 12.36 -2.55 -10.37
CA ASN A 17 12.24 -1.95 -9.04
C ASN A 17 12.16 -3.01 -7.92
N VAL A 18 13.19 -3.86 -7.81
CA VAL A 18 13.25 -4.94 -6.81
C VAL A 18 13.39 -4.34 -5.42
N GLN A 19 12.43 -4.63 -4.56
CA GLN A 19 12.35 -4.11 -3.19
C GLN A 19 12.83 -5.11 -2.14
N GLY A 20 12.85 -6.40 -2.48
CA GLY A 20 13.27 -7.45 -1.57
C GLY A 20 13.56 -8.76 -2.30
N LEU A 21 14.00 -9.73 -1.53
CA LEU A 21 14.35 -11.06 -2.01
C LEU A 21 13.58 -12.15 -1.26
N GLY A 22 13.52 -13.33 -1.84
CA GLY A 22 12.92 -14.50 -1.21
C GLY A 22 13.43 -15.80 -1.79
N THR A 23 12.87 -16.90 -1.30
CA THR A 23 13.10 -18.25 -1.83
C THR A 23 11.80 -19.02 -1.98
N ASP A 24 11.72 -19.88 -2.97
CA ASP A 24 10.66 -20.90 -3.04
C ASP A 24 10.99 -22.10 -2.15
N GLU A 25 10.09 -23.09 -2.11
CA GLU A 25 10.23 -24.33 -1.33
C GLU A 25 11.45 -25.17 -1.72
N ASN A 26 12.00 -24.98 -2.90
CA ASN A 26 13.19 -25.65 -3.41
C ASN A 26 14.47 -24.82 -3.20
N GLY A 27 14.35 -23.64 -2.61
CA GLY A 27 15.45 -22.71 -2.41
C GLY A 27 15.80 -21.87 -3.65
N ALA A 28 14.95 -21.86 -4.69
CA ALA A 28 15.15 -21.00 -5.85
C ALA A 28 14.88 -19.54 -5.49
N LEU A 29 15.69 -18.64 -6.05
CA LEU A 29 15.61 -17.19 -5.81
C LEU A 29 14.26 -16.62 -6.26
N LEU A 30 13.72 -15.73 -5.45
CA LEU A 30 12.56 -14.90 -5.76
C LEU A 30 12.91 -13.43 -5.68
N LEU A 31 12.32 -12.64 -6.57
CA LEU A 31 12.43 -11.17 -6.61
C LEU A 31 11.08 -10.56 -6.18
N LEU A 32 11.12 -9.68 -5.19
CA LEU A 32 9.95 -8.95 -4.71
C LEU A 32 9.96 -7.57 -5.35
N THR A 33 8.93 -7.29 -6.15
CA THR A 33 8.69 -5.96 -6.74
C THR A 33 7.53 -5.27 -6.05
N ALA A 34 7.25 -4.03 -6.40
CA ALA A 34 6.09 -3.29 -5.87
C ALA A 34 4.76 -4.04 -6.11
N ASP A 35 4.63 -4.76 -7.24
CA ASP A 35 3.36 -5.35 -7.67
C ASP A 35 3.30 -6.86 -7.47
N ALA A 36 4.44 -7.57 -7.49
CA ALA A 36 4.47 -9.02 -7.64
C ALA A 36 5.68 -9.70 -7.01
N ILE A 37 5.57 -11.01 -6.84
CA ILE A 37 6.70 -11.93 -6.63
C ILE A 37 7.03 -12.60 -7.96
N LEU A 38 8.28 -12.47 -8.40
CA LEU A 38 8.79 -13.02 -9.63
C LEU A 38 9.85 -14.08 -9.34
N ARG A 39 9.86 -15.15 -10.12
CA ARG A 39 10.91 -16.18 -10.12
C ARG A 39 11.73 -16.07 -11.40
N PRO A 40 13.04 -15.74 -11.31
CA PRO A 40 13.93 -15.77 -12.45
C PRO A 40 14.27 -17.22 -12.84
N ASP A 41 14.24 -17.50 -14.12
CA ASP A 41 14.82 -18.71 -14.69
C ASP A 41 16.29 -18.42 -15.02
N LEU A 42 17.19 -19.08 -14.32
CA LEU A 42 18.63 -18.85 -14.40
C LEU A 42 19.20 -19.32 -15.77
N GLU A 43 18.52 -20.22 -16.50
CA GLU A 43 18.99 -20.72 -17.79
C GLU A 43 18.51 -19.86 -18.96
N SER A 44 17.23 -19.52 -18.96
CA SER A 44 16.62 -18.76 -20.07
C SER A 44 16.67 -17.24 -19.89
N GLY A 45 16.92 -16.76 -18.68
CA GLY A 45 16.82 -15.34 -18.33
C GLY A 45 15.38 -14.82 -18.27
N SER A 46 14.38 -15.70 -18.34
CA SER A 46 12.98 -15.30 -18.26
C SER A 46 12.51 -15.12 -16.83
N LEU A 47 11.44 -14.36 -16.66
CA LEU A 47 10.81 -14.11 -15.37
C LEU A 47 9.42 -14.74 -15.36
N THR A 48 9.14 -15.57 -14.36
CA THR A 48 7.81 -16.13 -14.12
C THR A 48 7.17 -15.42 -12.94
N GLN A 49 5.99 -14.82 -13.14
CA GLN A 49 5.20 -14.23 -12.07
C GLN A 49 4.52 -15.33 -11.27
N LEU A 50 4.77 -15.38 -9.96
CA LEU A 50 4.19 -16.36 -9.06
C LEU A 50 2.95 -15.84 -8.34
N LEU A 51 2.97 -14.55 -7.95
CA LEU A 51 1.94 -13.93 -7.14
C LEU A 51 1.90 -12.43 -7.43
N ARG A 52 0.69 -11.86 -7.40
CA ARG A 52 0.49 -10.41 -7.32
C ARG A 52 -0.06 -10.03 -5.96
N TRP A 53 0.51 -9.00 -5.34
CA TRP A 53 0.10 -8.56 -4.01
C TRP A 53 -1.38 -8.20 -3.95
N ARG A 54 -1.85 -7.42 -4.92
CA ARG A 54 -3.24 -6.96 -4.99
C ARG A 54 -4.23 -8.11 -5.22
N GLU A 55 -3.94 -9.00 -6.15
CA GLU A 55 -4.86 -10.04 -6.58
C GLU A 55 -4.92 -11.22 -5.61
N ASN A 56 -3.78 -11.58 -5.02
CA ASN A 56 -3.65 -12.79 -4.23
C ASN A 56 -3.68 -12.56 -2.72
N LEU A 57 -3.27 -11.39 -2.25
CA LEU A 57 -3.22 -11.04 -0.82
C LEU A 57 -4.03 -9.80 -0.47
N ASN A 58 -4.67 -9.16 -1.45
CA ASN A 58 -5.40 -7.91 -1.29
C ASN A 58 -4.54 -6.79 -0.67
N LEU A 59 -3.27 -6.69 -1.07
CA LEU A 59 -2.36 -5.64 -0.62
C LEU A 59 -2.14 -4.63 -1.75
N SER A 60 -2.15 -3.34 -1.42
CA SER A 60 -1.99 -2.26 -2.39
C SER A 60 -0.62 -2.24 -3.05
N ALA A 61 0.42 -2.64 -2.29
CA ALA A 61 1.79 -2.76 -2.76
C ALA A 61 2.58 -3.73 -1.87
N ASN A 62 3.79 -4.10 -2.32
CA ASN A 62 4.71 -4.85 -1.48
C ASN A 62 5.23 -3.97 -0.33
N ASN A 63 5.16 -4.49 0.88
CA ASN A 63 5.83 -3.95 2.06
C ASN A 63 6.70 -5.00 2.77
N TYR A 64 7.02 -6.09 2.10
CA TYR A 64 7.89 -7.15 2.61
C TYR A 64 9.31 -7.03 2.03
N ALA A 65 10.31 -7.19 2.91
CA ALA A 65 11.70 -7.27 2.51
C ALA A 65 12.14 -8.71 2.19
N LEU A 66 11.50 -9.68 2.83
CA LEU A 66 11.81 -11.10 2.67
C LEU A 66 10.54 -11.93 2.60
N VAL A 67 10.50 -12.89 1.68
CA VAL A 67 9.49 -13.94 1.64
C VAL A 67 10.13 -15.33 1.47
N CYS A 68 9.43 -16.34 1.97
CA CYS A 68 9.78 -17.75 1.76
C CYS A 68 8.50 -18.55 1.51
N PHE A 69 8.41 -19.21 0.35
CA PHE A 69 7.35 -20.19 0.11
C PHE A 69 7.70 -21.49 0.83
N THR A 70 6.67 -22.12 1.36
CA THR A 70 6.71 -23.44 2.00
C THR A 70 5.58 -24.29 1.42
N ASP A 71 5.58 -25.61 1.73
CA ASP A 71 4.49 -26.51 1.30
C ASP A 71 3.10 -26.04 1.75
N GLY A 72 3.02 -25.32 2.87
CA GLY A 72 1.76 -24.85 3.46
C GLY A 72 1.35 -23.43 3.07
N GLY A 73 2.24 -22.62 2.47
CA GLY A 73 1.93 -21.24 2.17
C GLY A 73 3.13 -20.32 1.99
N LEU A 74 2.94 -19.05 2.26
CA LEU A 74 3.93 -17.99 2.13
C LEU A 74 4.24 -17.40 3.50
N PHE A 75 5.49 -17.48 3.94
CA PHE A 75 6.02 -16.73 5.07
C PHE A 75 6.59 -15.41 4.56
N ALA A 76 6.20 -14.30 5.18
CA ALA A 76 6.61 -12.96 4.78
C ALA A 76 6.99 -12.11 6.00
N CYS A 77 8.07 -11.34 5.89
CA CYS A 77 8.46 -10.36 6.90
C CYS A 77 8.86 -9.04 6.28
N SER A 78 8.51 -7.94 6.95
CA SER A 78 8.98 -6.60 6.62
C SER A 78 10.40 -6.40 7.16
N SER A 79 11.07 -5.33 6.71
CA SER A 79 12.41 -4.97 7.20
C SER A 79 12.39 -4.32 8.59
N GLU A 80 11.20 -4.03 9.13
CA GLU A 80 11.01 -3.29 10.37
C GLU A 80 10.43 -4.18 11.48
N THR A 81 10.08 -3.58 12.61
CA THR A 81 9.68 -4.24 13.86
C THR A 81 8.35 -5.00 13.83
N GLU A 82 7.74 -5.14 12.67
CA GLU A 82 6.47 -5.87 12.53
C GLU A 82 6.63 -7.38 12.64
N PRO A 83 5.64 -8.07 13.20
CA PRO A 83 5.67 -9.53 13.26
C PRO A 83 5.64 -10.13 11.86
N ALA A 84 6.42 -11.19 11.65
CA ALA A 84 6.36 -11.99 10.44
C ALA A 84 4.95 -12.60 10.27
N ARG A 85 4.50 -12.72 9.03
CA ARG A 85 3.16 -13.22 8.67
C ARG A 85 3.27 -14.52 7.92
N PHE A 86 2.30 -15.38 8.14
CA PHE A 86 2.17 -16.64 7.41
C PHE A 86 0.82 -16.65 6.69
N TYR A 87 0.86 -16.73 5.36
CA TYR A 87 -0.31 -16.81 4.50
C TYR A 87 -0.49 -18.25 4.06
N THR A 88 -1.64 -18.83 4.31
CA THR A 88 -1.99 -20.18 3.84
C THR A 88 -2.68 -20.11 2.48
N ARG A 89 -2.49 -21.13 1.67
CA ARG A 89 -3.26 -21.28 0.43
C ARG A 89 -4.72 -21.51 0.77
N LEU A 90 -5.62 -20.83 0.06
CA LEU A 90 -7.05 -21.13 0.17
C LEU A 90 -7.34 -22.57 -0.29
N PRO A 91 -8.32 -23.26 0.32
CA PRO A 91 -8.82 -24.53 -0.17
C PRO A 91 -9.23 -24.45 -1.65
N GLU A 92 -9.12 -25.57 -2.35
CA GLU A 92 -9.53 -25.66 -3.75
C GLU A 92 -11.01 -25.27 -3.92
N GLY A 93 -11.28 -24.39 -4.88
CA GLY A 93 -12.63 -23.86 -5.15
C GLY A 93 -13.06 -22.67 -4.28
N GLN A 94 -12.23 -22.24 -3.33
CA GLN A 94 -12.43 -20.99 -2.62
C GLN A 94 -11.66 -19.85 -3.29
N THR A 95 -12.30 -18.68 -3.38
CA THR A 95 -11.71 -17.44 -3.82
C THR A 95 -11.80 -16.43 -2.69
N LEU A 96 -10.90 -15.45 -2.68
CA LEU A 96 -11.09 -14.25 -1.83
C LEU A 96 -12.40 -13.57 -2.23
N GLU A 97 -13.17 -13.13 -1.23
CA GLU A 97 -14.29 -12.22 -1.49
C GLU A 97 -13.75 -10.96 -2.16
N GLU A 98 -14.51 -10.42 -3.12
CA GLU A 98 -14.12 -9.17 -3.78
C GLU A 98 -14.22 -8.04 -2.75
N PRO A 99 -13.11 -7.35 -2.44
CA PRO A 99 -13.10 -6.32 -1.42
C PRO A 99 -13.81 -5.06 -1.93
N GLU A 100 -14.42 -4.32 -1.02
CA GLU A 100 -14.92 -2.98 -1.27
C GLU A 100 -13.75 -2.02 -1.54
N GLU A 101 -13.81 -1.24 -2.60
CA GLU A 101 -12.72 -0.35 -2.99
C GLU A 101 -12.86 1.01 -2.30
N ILE A 102 -11.75 1.46 -1.66
CA ILE A 102 -11.57 2.81 -1.15
C ILE A 102 -10.50 3.48 -1.99
N THR A 103 -10.84 4.62 -2.58
CA THR A 103 -9.94 5.38 -3.46
C THR A 103 -9.37 6.60 -2.74
N VAL A 104 -8.05 6.76 -2.80
CA VAL A 104 -7.31 7.87 -2.17
C VAL A 104 -6.58 8.66 -3.24
N PHE A 105 -6.74 9.97 -3.25
CA PHE A 105 -6.01 10.87 -4.11
C PHE A 105 -5.01 11.72 -3.33
N SER A 106 -3.73 11.66 -3.72
CA SER A 106 -2.67 12.51 -3.18
C SER A 106 -2.43 13.70 -4.10
N THR A 107 -2.48 14.89 -3.55
CA THR A 107 -2.23 16.15 -4.30
C THR A 107 -0.75 16.48 -4.48
N GLY A 108 0.15 15.63 -4.00
CA GLY A 108 1.59 15.84 -4.07
C GLY A 108 2.37 14.68 -3.46
N TYR A 109 3.56 14.96 -2.95
CA TYR A 109 4.48 13.95 -2.43
C TYR A 109 3.89 13.16 -1.26
N GLY A 110 4.15 11.87 -1.23
CA GLY A 110 3.73 11.00 -0.12
C GLY A 110 3.14 9.66 -0.55
N LEU A 111 3.16 9.35 -1.84
CA LEU A 111 2.61 8.12 -2.39
C LEU A 111 3.10 6.87 -1.63
N LEU A 112 4.40 6.74 -1.41
CA LEU A 112 4.95 5.58 -0.71
C LEU A 112 4.41 5.45 0.73
N THR A 113 4.35 6.56 1.47
CA THR A 113 3.80 6.56 2.83
C THR A 113 2.33 6.18 2.83
N LEU A 114 1.54 6.73 1.92
CA LEU A 114 0.12 6.38 1.78
C LEU A 114 -0.08 4.91 1.38
N GLN A 115 0.76 4.37 0.50
CA GLN A 115 0.72 2.95 0.13
C GLN A 115 1.04 2.03 1.31
N VAL A 116 2.00 2.41 2.16
CA VAL A 116 2.30 1.68 3.40
C VAL A 116 1.10 1.74 4.35
N CYS A 117 0.57 2.92 4.62
CA CYS A 117 -0.63 3.07 5.47
C CYS A 117 -1.83 2.28 4.90
N ALA A 118 -2.05 2.31 3.58
CA ALA A 118 -3.08 1.54 2.91
C ALA A 118 -2.91 0.03 3.11
N SER A 119 -1.67 -0.47 2.98
CA SER A 119 -1.36 -1.88 3.21
C SER A 119 -1.56 -2.27 4.68
N ASP A 120 -1.21 -1.41 5.62
CA ASP A 120 -1.45 -1.63 7.05
C ASP A 120 -2.94 -1.66 7.38
N PHE A 121 -3.70 -0.72 6.83
CA PHE A 121 -5.16 -0.70 6.96
C PHE A 121 -5.79 -1.98 6.39
N GLN A 122 -5.43 -2.38 5.18
CA GLN A 122 -5.97 -3.59 4.54
C GLN A 122 -5.62 -4.88 5.31
N ARG A 123 -4.50 -4.92 6.03
CA ARG A 123 -4.17 -6.06 6.91
C ARG A 123 -5.10 -6.16 8.12
N LEU A 124 -5.59 -5.05 8.62
CA LEU A 124 -6.57 -5.02 9.72
C LEU A 124 -7.99 -5.23 9.21
N TYR A 125 -8.29 -4.72 8.02
CA TYR A 125 -9.62 -4.70 7.42
C TYR A 125 -9.57 -5.33 6.00
N PRO A 126 -9.43 -6.66 5.89
CA PRO A 126 -9.22 -7.35 4.60
C PRO A 126 -10.41 -7.27 3.65
N GLN A 127 -11.60 -6.87 4.14
CA GLN A 127 -12.77 -6.63 3.32
C GLN A 127 -12.67 -5.37 2.46
N TYR A 128 -11.67 -4.50 2.70
CA TYR A 128 -11.43 -3.30 1.91
C TYR A 128 -10.18 -3.43 1.04
N ARG A 129 -10.21 -2.75 -0.09
CA ARG A 129 -9.05 -2.52 -0.97
C ARG A 129 -8.82 -1.04 -1.10
N VAL A 130 -7.61 -0.57 -0.76
CA VAL A 130 -7.27 0.85 -0.87
C VAL A 130 -6.42 1.07 -2.12
N THR A 131 -6.89 1.93 -3.02
CA THR A 131 -6.15 2.35 -4.21
C THR A 131 -5.68 3.78 -4.03
N VAL A 132 -4.37 4.00 -4.03
CA VAL A 132 -3.76 5.32 -3.90
C VAL A 132 -3.31 5.82 -5.26
N THR A 133 -3.80 6.99 -5.66
CA THR A 133 -3.43 7.70 -6.90
C THR A 133 -2.74 9.01 -6.53
N GLU A 134 -1.60 9.31 -7.15
CA GLU A 134 -0.90 10.59 -6.99
C GLU A 134 -1.10 11.46 -8.22
N ALA A 135 -1.20 12.77 -8.02
CA ALA A 135 -1.24 13.72 -9.11
C ALA A 135 0.13 13.81 -9.80
N GLU A 136 0.25 13.22 -10.98
CA GLU A 136 1.48 13.29 -11.79
C GLU A 136 1.68 14.68 -12.44
N THR A 137 0.59 15.41 -12.67
CA THR A 137 0.60 16.74 -13.29
C THR A 137 -0.36 17.68 -12.58
N GLU A 138 -0.14 19.00 -12.77
CA GLU A 138 -1.04 20.04 -12.22
C GLU A 138 -2.44 19.96 -12.86
N GLU A 139 -2.54 19.54 -14.11
CA GLU A 139 -3.82 19.32 -14.79
C GLU A 139 -4.60 18.17 -14.16
N ALA A 140 -3.93 17.06 -13.83
CA ALA A 140 -4.55 15.92 -13.15
C ALA A 140 -5.07 16.33 -11.77
N ARG A 141 -4.26 17.08 -11.03
CA ARG A 141 -4.64 17.65 -9.72
C ARG A 141 -5.86 18.57 -9.84
N THR A 142 -5.84 19.53 -10.76
CA THR A 142 -6.95 20.46 -10.97
C THR A 142 -8.23 19.73 -11.34
N ARG A 143 -8.15 18.68 -12.18
CA ARG A 143 -9.31 17.88 -12.55
C ARG A 143 -9.89 17.15 -11.32
N ALA A 144 -9.07 16.47 -10.53
CA ALA A 144 -9.52 15.75 -9.36
C ALA A 144 -10.20 16.67 -8.33
N LEU A 145 -9.65 17.88 -8.13
CA LEU A 145 -10.24 18.87 -7.23
C LEU A 145 -11.56 19.44 -7.78
N ALA A 146 -11.68 19.60 -9.10
CA ALA A 146 -12.94 20.02 -9.73
C ALA A 146 -14.03 18.94 -9.59
N GLU A 147 -13.67 17.66 -9.72
CA GLU A 147 -14.57 16.53 -9.51
C GLU A 147 -15.06 16.47 -8.05
N LEU A 148 -14.16 16.68 -7.08
CA LEU A 148 -14.51 16.79 -5.66
C LEU A 148 -15.57 17.88 -5.43
N GLY A 149 -15.39 19.08 -5.99
CA GLY A 149 -16.32 20.20 -5.86
C GLY A 149 -17.74 19.92 -6.44
N THR A 150 -17.87 18.88 -7.24
CA THR A 150 -19.19 18.44 -7.81
C THR A 150 -19.77 17.21 -7.11
N GLY A 151 -19.15 16.76 -6.03
CA GLY A 151 -19.58 15.58 -5.26
C GLY A 151 -19.18 14.24 -5.90
N GLY A 152 -18.18 14.26 -6.77
CA GLY A 152 -17.58 13.08 -7.39
C GLY A 152 -16.11 12.93 -7.01
N GLY A 153 -15.41 12.00 -7.67
CA GLY A 153 -13.96 11.80 -7.53
C GLY A 153 -13.60 10.65 -6.59
N TYR A 154 -12.67 10.89 -5.70
CA TYR A 154 -12.10 9.90 -4.79
C TYR A 154 -12.80 9.96 -3.41
N ASP A 155 -12.75 8.84 -2.67
CA ASP A 155 -13.33 8.75 -1.33
C ASP A 155 -12.54 9.56 -0.31
N LEU A 156 -11.20 9.62 -0.47
CA LEU A 156 -10.29 10.37 0.41
C LEU A 156 -9.34 11.23 -0.42
N TYR A 157 -9.01 12.40 0.12
CA TYR A 157 -8.03 13.32 -0.47
C TYR A 157 -6.93 13.64 0.55
N TYR A 158 -5.68 13.38 0.16
CA TYR A 158 -4.51 13.73 0.94
C TYR A 158 -3.86 15.00 0.39
N PHE A 159 -3.86 16.05 1.20
CA PHE A 159 -3.28 17.34 0.85
C PHE A 159 -1.90 17.50 1.49
N THR A 160 -0.90 17.81 0.67
CA THR A 160 0.49 18.04 1.13
C THR A 160 0.74 19.44 1.65
N ASN A 161 -0.18 20.38 1.42
CA ASN A 161 -0.12 21.72 1.97
C ASN A 161 -1.52 22.23 2.38
N GLY A 162 -1.58 22.95 3.49
CA GLY A 162 -2.83 23.42 4.11
C GLY A 162 -3.58 24.52 3.34
N ARG A 163 -2.99 25.12 2.31
CA ARG A 163 -3.67 26.19 1.54
C ARG A 163 -4.62 25.64 0.47
N SER A 164 -4.33 24.46 -0.04
CA SER A 164 -5.07 23.91 -1.18
C SER A 164 -6.48 23.43 -0.84
N HIS A 165 -6.81 23.23 0.44
CA HIS A 165 -8.11 22.72 0.84
C HIS A 165 -9.03 23.76 1.51
N ALA A 166 -8.49 24.90 1.95
CA ALA A 166 -9.28 25.90 2.69
C ALA A 166 -10.50 26.40 1.88
N GLU A 167 -10.33 26.66 0.59
CA GLU A 167 -11.44 27.09 -0.28
C GLU A 167 -12.50 26.00 -0.47
N LEU A 168 -12.09 24.72 -0.50
CA LEU A 168 -12.99 23.58 -0.62
C LEU A 168 -13.74 23.33 0.68
N ASP A 169 -13.07 23.53 1.82
CA ASP A 169 -13.68 23.42 3.14
C ASP A 169 -14.75 24.47 3.34
N GLU A 170 -14.49 25.73 2.96
CA GLU A 170 -15.49 26.81 2.96
C GLU A 170 -16.75 26.49 2.10
N GLN A 171 -16.59 25.65 1.08
CA GLN A 171 -17.70 25.19 0.23
C GLN A 171 -18.43 23.97 0.85
N GLY A 172 -17.98 23.42 1.97
CA GLY A 172 -18.59 22.30 2.67
C GLY A 172 -18.53 20.98 1.88
N VAL A 173 -17.46 20.78 1.09
CA VAL A 173 -17.30 19.55 0.29
C VAL A 173 -16.74 18.38 1.11
N PHE A 174 -16.17 18.66 2.28
CA PHE A 174 -15.62 17.63 3.18
C PHE A 174 -16.64 17.20 4.22
N LEU A 175 -16.56 15.92 4.60
CA LEU A 175 -17.29 15.40 5.74
C LEU A 175 -16.65 15.93 7.03
N ASP A 176 -17.47 16.43 7.96
CA ASP A 176 -17.01 16.73 9.31
C ASP A 176 -16.69 15.43 10.04
N LEU A 177 -15.40 15.21 10.34
CA LEU A 177 -14.93 14.01 11.04
C LEU A 177 -14.94 14.16 12.56
N LEU A 178 -15.10 15.39 13.11
CA LEU A 178 -15.04 15.62 14.54
C LEU A 178 -16.05 14.80 15.36
N PRO A 179 -17.33 14.68 14.95
CA PRO A 179 -18.30 13.84 15.66
C PRO A 179 -17.91 12.36 15.66
N LEU A 180 -17.24 11.87 14.61
CA LEU A 180 -16.77 10.49 14.52
C LEU A 180 -15.58 10.28 15.44
N LEU A 181 -14.61 11.18 15.42
CA LEU A 181 -13.42 11.13 16.29
C LEU A 181 -13.78 11.22 17.78
N GLN A 182 -14.80 12.01 18.14
CA GLN A 182 -15.28 12.10 19.55
C GLN A 182 -15.93 10.82 20.05
N THR A 183 -16.39 9.95 19.18
CA THR A 183 -16.98 8.65 19.53
C THR A 183 -16.00 7.49 19.36
N ASP A 184 -14.80 7.77 18.89
CA ASP A 184 -13.74 6.76 18.70
C ASP A 184 -13.23 6.29 20.06
N THR A 185 -13.09 4.97 20.21
CA THR A 185 -12.60 4.34 21.44
C THR A 185 -11.07 4.36 21.55
N ASP A 186 -10.38 4.69 20.47
CA ASP A 186 -8.91 4.72 20.43
C ASP A 186 -8.33 6.05 20.97
N GLU A 187 -9.20 6.96 21.46
CA GLU A 187 -8.81 8.21 22.12
C GLU A 187 -7.87 9.09 21.27
N LEU A 188 -7.99 9.02 19.93
CA LEU A 188 -7.10 9.68 18.98
C LEU A 188 -6.98 11.20 19.23
N LEU A 189 -8.03 11.84 19.72
CA LEU A 189 -8.02 13.28 20.03
C LEU A 189 -7.18 13.62 21.27
N ASP A 190 -7.05 12.70 22.22
CA ASP A 190 -6.29 12.94 23.45
C ASP A 190 -4.78 13.02 23.19
N ASP A 191 -4.32 12.40 22.10
CA ASP A 191 -2.93 12.43 21.65
C ASP A 191 -2.60 13.65 20.77
N VAL A 192 -3.61 14.43 20.38
CA VAL A 192 -3.43 15.59 19.50
C VAL A 192 -3.08 16.85 20.32
N VAL A 193 -1.92 17.45 20.02
CA VAL A 193 -1.55 18.70 20.70
C VAL A 193 -2.51 19.85 20.34
N PRO A 194 -2.87 20.76 21.29
CA PRO A 194 -3.92 21.77 21.10
C PRO A 194 -3.75 22.70 19.89
N CYS A 195 -2.52 22.95 19.45
CA CYS A 195 -2.28 23.76 18.25
C CYS A 195 -2.65 23.03 16.96
N VAL A 196 -2.54 21.70 16.94
CA VAL A 196 -2.93 20.85 15.80
C VAL A 196 -4.44 20.68 15.81
N GLU A 197 -5.05 20.41 16.97
CA GLU A 197 -6.50 20.35 17.13
C GLU A 197 -7.15 21.63 16.59
N LYS A 198 -6.65 22.79 17.01
CA LYS A 198 -7.14 24.09 16.51
C LYS A 198 -6.96 24.28 15.01
N ALA A 199 -5.94 23.69 14.40
CA ALA A 199 -5.72 23.75 12.95
C ALA A 199 -6.66 22.80 12.18
N LEU A 200 -7.09 21.70 12.82
CA LEU A 200 -8.00 20.70 12.24
C LEU A 200 -9.48 21.10 12.41
N THR A 201 -9.79 21.92 13.41
CA THR A 201 -11.15 22.43 13.68
C THR A 201 -11.29 23.84 13.15
N GLN A 202 -11.56 24.01 11.86
CA GLN A 202 -11.93 25.30 11.31
C GLN A 202 -13.37 25.65 11.71
N ASN A 203 -13.57 26.83 12.25
CA ASN A 203 -14.88 27.39 12.64
C ASN A 203 -15.59 26.72 13.85
N GLY A 204 -14.90 25.95 14.69
CA GLY A 204 -15.44 25.40 15.95
C GLY A 204 -15.30 26.37 17.11
#